data_f23db7878e2d271a4ee2b91c0ac89c43
#
_entry.id   f23db7878e2d271a4ee2b91c0ac89c43
#
_cell.length_a   1.000
_cell.length_b   1.000
_cell.length_c   1.000
_cell.angle_alpha   90.00
_cell.angle_beta   90.00
_cell.angle_gamma   90.00
#
_symmetry.space_group_name_H-M   'P 1'
#
loop_
_entity.id
_entity.type
_entity.pdbx_description
1 polymer ?
#
loop_
_entity_poly.entity_id
_entity_poly.type
_entity_poly.pdbx_seq_one_letter_code
_entity_poly.pdbx_strand_id
1 'polypeptide(L)'
;MVTFELREEALKSIQVDGNVYAFLVGHGMGPGQSASDVLRQALFHAIDIDDDLYAYLMSLASSSGETANAILRRELDIHANPPPVDPLSRIEFHIPAGTGLGPWNTRDHAVMGVVGQTLRIYNDDNVNHRLHTDGVPFQHPAADAAPGTFSDFVLHDVFDLDTNPGLYDHDVGQTARFWISVRPAA
;
A
#
# COMPACT_ATOMS: atom_id res chain seq x y z
N MET A 1 20.67 -10.21 46.31
CA MET A 1 19.74 -10.98 45.48
C MET A 1 18.58 -10.05 45.17
N VAL A 2 18.57 -9.42 44.00
CA VAL A 2 17.52 -8.46 43.62
C VAL A 2 16.54 -9.24 42.74
N THR A 3 15.33 -9.44 43.28
CA THR A 3 14.24 -10.09 42.56
C THR A 3 13.56 -9.02 41.70
N PHE A 4 13.71 -9.07 40.37
CA PHE A 4 12.88 -8.29 39.49
C PHE A 4 11.54 -9.03 39.33
N GLU A 5 10.50 -8.53 39.95
CA GLU A 5 9.14 -8.86 39.56
C GLU A 5 8.86 -8.14 38.24
N LEU A 6 8.82 -8.89 37.15
CA LEU A 6 8.20 -8.43 35.91
C LEU A 6 6.70 -8.31 36.18
N ARG A 7 6.19 -7.10 36.32
CA ARG A 7 4.75 -6.88 36.21
C ARG A 7 4.36 -7.27 34.80
N GLU A 8 3.69 -8.37 34.67
CA GLU A 8 2.93 -8.73 33.50
C GLU A 8 1.74 -7.75 33.43
N GLU A 9 1.94 -6.58 32.84
CA GLU A 9 0.83 -5.69 32.52
C GLU A 9 -0.03 -6.44 31.50
N ALA A 10 -1.28 -6.70 31.88
CA ALA A 10 -2.22 -7.39 31.04
C ALA A 10 -2.51 -6.51 29.82
N LEU A 11 -1.92 -6.86 28.70
CA LEU A 11 -2.19 -6.19 27.42
C LEU A 11 -3.69 -6.35 27.10
N LYS A 12 -4.32 -5.25 26.73
CA LYS A 12 -5.69 -5.27 26.21
C LYS A 12 -5.65 -5.39 24.71
N SER A 13 -6.41 -6.32 24.16
CA SER A 13 -6.56 -6.45 22.71
C SER A 13 -7.75 -5.64 22.23
N ILE A 14 -7.56 -4.94 21.12
CA ILE A 14 -8.63 -4.29 20.35
C ILE A 14 -8.72 -4.96 19.00
N GLN A 15 -9.95 -5.19 18.54
CA GLN A 15 -10.16 -5.66 17.18
C GLN A 15 -10.30 -4.47 16.23
N VAL A 16 -9.51 -4.48 15.17
CA VAL A 16 -9.56 -3.49 14.10
C VAL A 16 -9.78 -4.22 12.77
N ASP A 17 -10.38 -3.55 11.78
CA ASP A 17 -10.49 -4.13 10.45
C ASP A 17 -9.17 -4.06 9.67
N GLY A 18 -9.13 -4.78 8.52
CA GLY A 18 -7.92 -4.92 7.74
C GLY A 18 -7.33 -3.61 7.21
N ASN A 19 -8.15 -2.58 7.01
CA ASN A 19 -7.66 -1.27 6.52
C ASN A 19 -6.95 -0.50 7.62
N VAL A 20 -7.52 -0.49 8.84
CA VAL A 20 -6.88 0.10 10.02
C VAL A 20 -5.57 -0.64 10.32
N TYR A 21 -5.60 -1.97 10.27
CA TYR A 21 -4.41 -2.78 10.48
C TYR A 21 -3.32 -2.46 9.44
N ALA A 22 -3.64 -2.43 8.15
CA ALA A 22 -2.69 -2.12 7.08
C ALA A 22 -2.09 -0.71 7.23
N PHE A 23 -2.90 0.28 7.63
CA PHE A 23 -2.42 1.62 7.93
C PHE A 23 -1.39 1.62 9.06
N LEU A 24 -1.69 0.95 10.17
CA LEU A 24 -0.82 0.90 11.35
C LEU A 24 0.49 0.15 11.06
N VAL A 25 0.43 -0.96 10.32
CA VAL A 25 1.63 -1.73 9.91
C VAL A 25 2.49 -0.93 8.92
N GLY A 26 1.88 -0.24 7.96
CA GLY A 26 2.60 0.59 6.98
C GLY A 26 3.35 1.77 7.61
N HIS A 27 2.94 2.20 8.82
CA HIS A 27 3.52 3.36 9.51
C HIS A 27 4.34 2.99 10.75
N GLY A 28 4.34 1.73 11.21
CA GLY A 28 4.85 1.39 12.52
C GLY A 28 5.56 0.05 12.72
N MET A 29 6.01 -0.65 11.68
CA MET A 29 6.80 -1.87 11.88
C MET A 29 8.15 -1.55 12.53
N GLY A 30 8.22 -1.73 13.85
CA GLY A 30 9.44 -1.56 14.62
C GLY A 30 10.46 -2.68 14.37
N PRO A 31 11.76 -2.43 14.58
CA PRO A 31 12.79 -3.46 14.49
C PRO A 31 12.54 -4.53 15.55
N GLY A 32 12.34 -5.79 15.13
CA GLY A 32 12.26 -6.95 16.01
C GLY A 32 10.98 -7.77 15.93
N GLN A 33 9.99 -7.38 15.14
CA GLN A 33 8.81 -8.21 14.92
C GLN A 33 9.13 -9.38 13.96
N SER A 34 8.74 -10.59 14.35
CA SER A 34 8.87 -11.76 13.48
C SER A 34 7.75 -11.81 12.43
N ALA A 35 8.00 -12.47 11.29
CA ALA A 35 6.96 -12.72 10.28
C ALA A 35 5.73 -13.44 10.88
N SER A 36 5.93 -14.27 11.92
CA SER A 36 4.84 -14.94 12.64
C SER A 36 3.97 -13.98 13.45
N ASP A 37 4.57 -12.93 14.04
CA ASP A 37 3.81 -11.92 14.77
C ASP A 37 2.98 -11.07 13.81
N VAL A 38 3.55 -10.71 12.68
CA VAL A 38 2.84 -9.99 11.61
C VAL A 38 1.69 -10.83 11.07
N LEU A 39 1.91 -12.13 10.81
CA LEU A 39 0.87 -13.05 10.34
C LEU A 39 -0.23 -13.26 11.37
N ARG A 40 0.11 -13.42 12.66
CA ARG A 40 -0.90 -13.54 13.72
C ARG A 40 -1.75 -12.27 13.83
N GLN A 41 -1.12 -11.11 13.80
CA GLN A 41 -1.82 -9.82 13.84
C GLN A 41 -2.71 -9.65 12.59
N ALA A 42 -2.22 -10.00 11.40
CA ALA A 42 -2.99 -9.94 10.16
C ALA A 42 -4.21 -10.87 10.17
N LEU A 43 -4.05 -12.12 10.66
CA LEU A 43 -5.13 -13.12 10.69
C LEU A 43 -6.23 -12.78 11.71
N PHE A 44 -5.86 -12.20 12.85
CA PHE A 44 -6.80 -11.90 13.92
C PHE A 44 -7.23 -10.45 13.97
N HIS A 45 -6.64 -9.58 13.14
CA HIS A 45 -6.91 -8.14 13.14
C HIS A 45 -6.93 -7.55 14.57
N ALA A 46 -6.02 -8.04 15.41
CA ALA A 46 -5.88 -7.61 16.79
C ALA A 46 -4.54 -6.92 16.99
N ILE A 47 -4.55 -5.82 17.73
CA ILE A 47 -3.37 -5.07 18.13
C ILE A 47 -3.40 -5.02 19.67
N ASP A 48 -2.32 -5.46 20.28
CA ASP A 48 -2.18 -5.35 21.75
C ASP A 48 -1.67 -3.96 22.07
N ILE A 49 -2.40 -3.25 22.92
CA ILE A 49 -2.06 -1.91 23.39
C ILE A 49 -2.05 -1.89 24.91
N ASP A 50 -1.21 -1.04 25.50
CA ASP A 50 -1.18 -0.84 26.94
C ASP A 50 -2.41 -0.06 27.44
N ASP A 51 -2.59 -0.08 28.78
CA ASP A 51 -3.75 0.55 29.42
C ASP A 51 -3.79 2.06 29.20
N ASP A 52 -2.66 2.72 29.14
CA ASP A 52 -2.57 4.19 28.96
C ASP A 52 -3.01 4.57 27.54
N LEU A 53 -2.54 3.84 26.52
CA LEU A 53 -2.95 4.06 25.14
C LEU A 53 -4.43 3.71 24.95
N TYR A 54 -4.93 2.63 25.58
CA TYR A 54 -6.34 2.31 25.55
C TYR A 54 -7.21 3.40 26.20
N ALA A 55 -6.82 3.88 27.38
CA ALA A 55 -7.51 4.96 28.06
C ALA A 55 -7.51 6.25 27.24
N TYR A 56 -6.38 6.59 26.62
CA TYR A 56 -6.29 7.71 25.70
C TYR A 56 -7.24 7.57 24.52
N LEU A 57 -7.24 6.43 23.82
CA LEU A 57 -8.17 6.18 22.72
C LEU A 57 -9.62 6.35 23.16
N MET A 58 -9.99 5.75 24.30
CA MET A 58 -11.37 5.85 24.80
C MET A 58 -11.74 7.28 25.24
N SER A 59 -10.77 8.10 25.62
CA SER A 59 -11.00 9.53 25.93
C SER A 59 -11.36 10.36 24.69
N LEU A 60 -11.00 9.88 23.48
CA LEU A 60 -11.35 10.50 22.22
C LEU A 60 -12.76 10.13 21.72
N ALA A 61 -13.48 9.24 22.43
CA ALA A 61 -14.81 8.82 22.04
C ALA A 61 -15.77 10.01 21.98
N SER A 62 -16.46 10.18 20.86
CA SER A 62 -17.44 11.24 20.64
C SER A 62 -18.83 10.87 21.13
N SER A 63 -19.07 9.60 21.44
CA SER A 63 -20.33 9.08 21.96
C SER A 63 -20.14 7.89 22.87
N SER A 64 -21.11 7.66 23.78
CA SER A 64 -21.16 6.48 24.62
C SER A 64 -21.34 5.22 23.75
N GLY A 65 -20.39 4.29 23.81
CA GLY A 65 -20.41 3.04 23.03
C GLY A 65 -19.65 3.09 21.70
N GLU A 66 -18.97 4.19 21.39
CA GLU A 66 -18.05 4.20 20.26
C GLU A 66 -16.90 3.19 20.47
N THR A 67 -16.62 2.37 19.44
CA THR A 67 -15.57 1.35 19.53
C THR A 67 -14.19 1.93 19.26
N ALA A 68 -13.14 1.32 19.80
CA ALA A 68 -11.76 1.71 19.52
C ALA A 68 -11.46 1.73 18.01
N ASN A 69 -12.03 0.78 17.25
CA ASN A 69 -11.90 0.76 15.78
C ASN A 69 -12.54 2.00 15.12
N ALA A 70 -13.73 2.41 15.59
CA ALA A 70 -14.40 3.60 15.06
C ALA A 70 -13.62 4.88 15.37
N ILE A 71 -13.07 4.97 16.60
CA ILE A 71 -12.20 6.08 17.00
C ILE A 71 -10.96 6.14 16.13
N LEU A 72 -10.24 5.01 15.98
CA LEU A 72 -9.04 4.94 15.15
C LEU A 72 -9.33 5.33 13.70
N ARG A 73 -10.43 4.87 13.12
CA ARG A 73 -10.82 5.26 11.75
C ARG A 73 -10.99 6.76 11.62
N ARG A 74 -11.68 7.38 12.58
CA ARG A 74 -11.90 8.83 12.58
C ARG A 74 -10.60 9.61 12.76
N GLU A 75 -9.79 9.26 13.75
CA GLU A 75 -8.55 9.99 14.07
C GLU A 75 -7.48 9.81 12.98
N LEU A 76 -7.45 8.67 12.32
CA LEU A 76 -6.51 8.37 11.23
C LEU A 76 -7.08 8.69 9.83
N ASP A 77 -8.27 9.29 9.76
CA ASP A 77 -8.99 9.58 8.51
C ASP A 77 -9.18 8.34 7.61
N ILE A 78 -9.35 7.17 8.24
CA ILE A 78 -9.59 5.91 7.54
C ILE A 78 -11.08 5.75 7.30
N HIS A 79 -11.54 6.05 6.12
CA HIS A 79 -12.93 5.86 5.75
C HIS A 79 -13.30 4.37 5.63
N ALA A 80 -14.52 4.01 6.02
CA ALA A 80 -15.04 2.63 6.01
C ALA A 80 -15.01 1.98 4.61
N ASN A 81 -15.17 2.82 3.61
CA ASN A 81 -14.79 2.54 2.22
C ASN A 81 -13.93 3.72 1.79
N PRO A 82 -12.77 3.53 1.19
CA PRO A 82 -12.16 4.62 0.46
C PRO A 82 -13.28 5.22 -0.40
N PRO A 83 -13.40 6.55 -0.51
CA PRO A 83 -14.39 7.15 -1.38
C PRO A 83 -14.32 6.40 -2.72
N PRO A 84 -15.47 6.11 -3.37
CA PRO A 84 -15.46 5.43 -4.65
C PRO A 84 -14.46 6.17 -5.52
N VAL A 85 -13.38 5.48 -5.87
CA VAL A 85 -12.36 6.08 -6.71
C VAL A 85 -13.06 6.31 -8.02
N ASP A 86 -13.17 7.58 -8.40
CA ASP A 86 -13.72 7.93 -9.71
C ASP A 86 -12.93 7.14 -10.76
N PRO A 87 -13.54 6.21 -11.48
CA PRO A 87 -12.87 5.44 -12.53
C PRO A 87 -12.34 6.35 -13.64
N LEU A 88 -12.80 7.59 -13.71
CA LEU A 88 -12.27 8.61 -14.61
C LEU A 88 -11.05 9.35 -14.01
N SER A 89 -10.74 9.14 -12.72
CA SER A 89 -9.57 9.75 -12.12
C SER A 89 -8.29 9.17 -12.70
N ARG A 90 -7.32 10.05 -12.90
CA ARG A 90 -6.01 9.68 -13.42
C ARG A 90 -5.02 9.49 -12.27
N ILE A 91 -4.26 8.41 -12.32
CA ILE A 91 -3.10 8.18 -11.47
C ILE A 91 -1.88 8.67 -12.24
N GLU A 92 -1.00 9.41 -11.59
CA GLU A 92 0.26 9.88 -12.19
C GLU A 92 1.44 9.19 -11.51
N PHE A 93 2.37 8.72 -12.33
CA PHE A 93 3.64 8.16 -11.88
C PHE A 93 4.76 8.76 -12.70
N HIS A 94 5.86 9.10 -12.03
CA HIS A 94 7.04 9.65 -12.65
C HIS A 94 8.18 8.65 -12.53
N ILE A 95 8.75 8.21 -13.66
CA ILE A 95 10.00 7.46 -13.67
C ILE A 95 11.09 8.43 -13.22
N PRO A 96 11.75 8.18 -12.07
CA PRO A 96 12.69 9.15 -11.53
C PRO A 96 13.88 9.40 -12.45
N ALA A 97 14.35 10.63 -12.51
CA ALA A 97 15.58 10.97 -13.23
C ALA A 97 16.76 10.15 -12.67
N GLY A 98 17.54 9.55 -13.57
CA GLY A 98 18.68 8.70 -13.21
C GLY A 98 18.30 7.26 -12.89
N THR A 99 17.06 6.83 -13.13
CA THR A 99 16.63 5.43 -13.01
C THR A 99 17.45 4.50 -13.92
N GLY A 100 17.69 4.91 -15.16
CA GLY A 100 18.49 4.15 -16.12
C GLY A 100 18.01 2.70 -16.23
N LEU A 101 18.88 1.75 -15.88
CA LEU A 101 18.59 0.31 -15.91
C LEU A 101 18.03 -0.24 -14.58
N GLY A 102 17.77 0.63 -13.61
CA GLY A 102 17.27 0.26 -12.27
C GLY A 102 15.74 0.13 -12.19
N PRO A 103 15.23 -0.26 -11.03
CA PRO A 103 13.78 -0.33 -10.78
C PRO A 103 13.19 1.08 -10.76
N TRP A 104 11.96 1.21 -11.29
CA TRP A 104 11.23 2.49 -11.31
C TRP A 104 10.65 2.86 -9.95
N ASN A 105 10.21 1.86 -9.20
CA ASN A 105 9.77 1.96 -7.81
C ASN A 105 10.06 0.66 -7.06
N THR A 106 9.58 0.54 -5.83
CA THR A 106 9.72 -0.67 -5.02
C THR A 106 8.36 -1.29 -4.74
N ARG A 107 8.35 -2.57 -4.33
CA ARG A 107 7.11 -3.27 -3.96
C ARG A 107 6.36 -2.56 -2.83
N ASP A 108 7.09 -2.02 -1.84
CA ASP A 108 6.51 -1.31 -0.69
C ASP A 108 5.95 0.07 -1.07
N HIS A 109 6.35 0.60 -2.23
CA HIS A 109 5.88 1.85 -2.80
C HIS A 109 5.21 1.60 -4.17
N ALA A 110 4.43 0.52 -4.25
CA ALA A 110 3.70 0.19 -5.46
C ALA A 110 2.63 1.24 -5.76
N VAL A 111 2.43 1.50 -7.04
CA VAL A 111 1.31 2.34 -7.50
C VAL A 111 0.00 1.60 -7.22
N MET A 112 -0.98 2.28 -6.62
CA MET A 112 -2.28 1.70 -6.31
C MET A 112 -3.33 2.23 -7.27
N GLY A 113 -4.00 1.32 -7.99
CA GLY A 113 -5.02 1.65 -8.96
C GLY A 113 -6.31 0.86 -8.79
N VAL A 114 -7.31 1.26 -9.55
CA VAL A 114 -8.63 0.61 -9.65
C VAL A 114 -8.95 0.41 -11.13
N VAL A 115 -9.56 -0.73 -11.46
CA VAL A 115 -10.02 -1.02 -12.82
C VAL A 115 -10.89 0.13 -13.35
N GLY A 116 -10.60 0.60 -14.54
CA GLY A 116 -11.24 1.76 -15.19
C GLY A 116 -10.44 3.06 -15.09
N GLN A 117 -9.51 3.20 -14.14
CA GLN A 117 -8.65 4.38 -14.05
C GLN A 117 -7.63 4.44 -15.20
N THR A 118 -7.16 5.64 -15.48
CA THR A 118 -6.02 5.86 -16.39
C THR A 118 -4.75 6.07 -15.55
N LEU A 119 -3.75 5.22 -15.78
CA LEU A 119 -2.40 5.43 -15.28
C LEU A 119 -1.61 6.24 -16.32
N ARG A 120 -1.13 7.42 -15.93
CA ARG A 120 -0.18 8.20 -16.71
C ARG A 120 1.22 8.01 -16.16
N ILE A 121 2.14 7.59 -17.02
CA ILE A 121 3.56 7.44 -16.67
C ILE A 121 4.35 8.50 -17.42
N TYR A 122 4.98 9.40 -16.65
CA TYR A 122 5.94 10.37 -17.16
C TYR A 122 7.34 9.76 -17.17
N ASN A 123 8.08 9.96 -18.24
CA ASN A 123 9.49 9.61 -18.29
C ASN A 123 10.34 10.85 -17.97
N ASP A 124 10.71 11.02 -16.70
CA ASP A 124 11.61 12.08 -16.24
C ASP A 124 13.09 11.65 -16.30
N ASP A 125 13.35 10.42 -16.75
CA ASP A 125 14.70 9.92 -16.99
C ASP A 125 15.27 10.39 -18.32
N ASN A 126 16.56 10.14 -18.54
CA ASN A 126 17.29 10.56 -19.74
C ASN A 126 17.42 9.46 -20.82
N VAL A 127 16.78 8.29 -20.59
CA VAL A 127 16.73 7.17 -21.53
C VAL A 127 15.29 6.82 -21.90
N ASN A 128 15.09 6.09 -22.98
CA ASN A 128 13.79 5.56 -23.34
C ASN A 128 13.37 4.45 -22.36
N HIS A 129 12.07 4.38 -22.08
CA HIS A 129 11.46 3.32 -21.27
C HIS A 129 10.21 2.76 -21.94
N ARG A 130 10.01 1.44 -21.86
CA ARG A 130 8.79 0.78 -22.30
C ARG A 130 8.39 -0.33 -21.34
N LEU A 131 7.23 -0.20 -20.74
CA LEU A 131 6.74 -1.21 -19.81
C LEU A 131 6.34 -2.50 -20.55
N HIS A 132 6.85 -3.63 -20.11
CA HIS A 132 6.40 -4.93 -20.58
C HIS A 132 5.21 -5.41 -19.77
N THR A 133 4.11 -5.73 -20.44
CA THR A 133 2.94 -6.39 -19.89
C THR A 133 2.53 -7.54 -20.80
N ASP A 134 1.98 -8.60 -20.26
CA ASP A 134 1.33 -9.68 -21.00
C ASP A 134 -0.15 -9.36 -21.27
N GLY A 135 -0.46 -8.06 -21.41
CA GLY A 135 -1.82 -7.56 -21.60
C GLY A 135 -2.55 -7.23 -20.29
N VAL A 136 -1.93 -7.41 -19.13
CA VAL A 136 -2.51 -7.16 -17.80
C VAL A 136 -1.52 -6.32 -16.97
N PRO A 137 -1.95 -5.30 -16.23
CA PRO A 137 -3.32 -4.76 -16.06
C PRO A 137 -3.76 -3.80 -17.18
N PHE A 138 -2.92 -3.55 -18.15
CA PHE A 138 -3.17 -2.72 -19.34
C PHE A 138 -2.47 -3.30 -20.58
N GLN A 139 -2.89 -2.86 -21.75
CA GLN A 139 -2.31 -3.33 -23.02
C GLN A 139 -0.83 -2.96 -23.10
N HIS A 140 -0.03 -3.89 -23.66
CA HIS A 140 1.39 -3.66 -23.88
C HIS A 140 1.59 -2.42 -24.77
N PRO A 141 2.45 -1.45 -24.34
CA PRO A 141 2.75 -0.28 -25.16
C PRO A 141 3.35 -0.63 -26.50
N ALA A 142 2.89 0.03 -27.55
CA ALA A 142 3.39 -0.17 -28.90
C ALA A 142 4.76 0.51 -29.16
N ALA A 143 5.11 1.50 -28.35
CA ALA A 143 6.32 2.32 -28.49
C ALA A 143 6.92 2.69 -27.15
N ASP A 144 8.18 3.10 -27.19
CA ASP A 144 8.91 3.61 -26.03
C ASP A 144 8.40 5.00 -25.65
N ALA A 145 8.42 5.28 -24.34
CA ALA A 145 8.31 6.64 -23.82
C ALA A 145 9.69 7.31 -23.86
N ALA A 146 9.84 8.31 -24.71
CA ALA A 146 11.08 9.08 -24.79
C ALA A 146 11.23 10.01 -23.55
N PRO A 147 12.46 10.44 -23.21
CA PRO A 147 12.69 11.42 -22.15
C PRO A 147 11.80 12.66 -22.28
N GLY A 148 11.20 13.08 -21.16
CA GLY A 148 10.30 14.23 -21.09
C GLY A 148 8.91 14.01 -21.69
N THR A 149 8.55 12.79 -22.09
CA THR A 149 7.22 12.44 -22.58
C THR A 149 6.41 11.67 -21.53
N PHE A 150 5.16 11.37 -21.85
CA PHE A 150 4.33 10.49 -21.03
C PHE A 150 3.55 9.50 -21.89
N SER A 151 3.06 8.44 -21.23
CA SER A 151 2.13 7.48 -21.82
C SER A 151 0.93 7.27 -20.90
N ASP A 152 -0.25 7.10 -21.49
CA ASP A 152 -1.50 6.82 -20.78
C ASP A 152 -1.92 5.36 -20.98
N PHE A 153 -2.30 4.70 -19.88
CA PHE A 153 -2.72 3.30 -19.84
C PHE A 153 -4.04 3.18 -19.09
N VAL A 154 -5.07 2.65 -19.73
CA VAL A 154 -6.31 2.30 -19.05
C VAL A 154 -6.13 0.98 -18.32
N LEU A 155 -6.31 1.00 -17.01
CA LEU A 155 -6.28 -0.20 -16.17
C LEU A 155 -7.56 -1.00 -16.40
N HIS A 156 -7.48 -2.09 -17.14
CA HIS A 156 -8.68 -2.84 -17.54
C HIS A 156 -8.84 -4.16 -16.80
N ASP A 157 -7.85 -4.57 -15.99
CA ASP A 157 -7.92 -5.81 -15.24
C ASP A 157 -7.26 -5.68 -13.86
N VAL A 158 -7.62 -6.58 -12.96
CA VAL A 158 -7.04 -6.70 -11.61
C VAL A 158 -5.60 -7.19 -11.72
N PHE A 159 -4.72 -6.60 -10.90
CA PHE A 159 -3.32 -7.00 -10.83
C PHE A 159 -2.86 -7.02 -9.38
N ASP A 160 -2.71 -8.21 -8.83
CA ASP A 160 -2.37 -8.42 -7.44
C ASP A 160 -0.86 -8.60 -7.27
N LEU A 161 -0.27 -7.82 -6.36
CA LEU A 161 1.16 -7.88 -6.04
C LEU A 161 1.60 -9.21 -5.41
N ASP A 162 0.69 -9.93 -4.74
CA ASP A 162 1.03 -11.19 -4.08
C ASP A 162 1.18 -12.33 -5.07
N THR A 163 0.53 -12.24 -6.21
CA THR A 163 0.55 -13.25 -7.27
C THR A 163 1.41 -12.86 -8.48
N ASN A 164 1.80 -11.58 -8.60
CA ASN A 164 2.55 -11.08 -9.75
C ASN A 164 3.92 -10.53 -9.32
N PRO A 165 4.97 -10.81 -10.10
CA PRO A 165 6.34 -10.38 -9.81
C PRO A 165 6.60 -8.90 -10.16
N GLY A 166 5.57 -8.10 -10.41
CA GLY A 166 5.66 -6.75 -10.97
C GLY A 166 5.91 -6.75 -12.49
N LEU A 167 5.66 -5.59 -13.08
CA LEU A 167 6.00 -5.34 -14.49
C LEU A 167 7.49 -5.02 -14.62
N TYR A 168 8.02 -4.99 -15.84
CA TYR A 168 9.42 -4.65 -16.06
C TYR A 168 9.60 -3.83 -17.35
N ASP A 169 10.73 -3.15 -17.44
CA ASP A 169 11.08 -2.43 -18.66
C ASP A 169 11.44 -3.41 -19.78
N HIS A 170 10.79 -3.27 -20.94
CA HIS A 170 10.94 -4.17 -22.08
C HIS A 170 12.38 -4.23 -22.61
N ASP A 171 13.06 -3.09 -22.63
CA ASP A 171 14.39 -2.97 -23.24
C ASP A 171 15.51 -3.31 -22.26
N VAL A 172 15.22 -3.24 -20.95
CA VAL A 172 16.18 -3.52 -19.86
C VAL A 172 16.00 -4.92 -19.31
N GLY A 173 14.78 -5.44 -19.33
CA GLY A 173 14.42 -6.73 -18.75
C GLY A 173 14.08 -6.66 -17.25
N GLN A 174 14.15 -7.81 -16.59
CA GLN A 174 13.56 -8.01 -15.26
C GLN A 174 14.25 -7.26 -14.10
N THR A 175 15.36 -6.60 -14.31
CA THR A 175 16.03 -5.78 -13.31
C THR A 175 15.36 -4.42 -13.13
N ALA A 176 14.76 -3.87 -14.18
CA ALA A 176 14.04 -2.61 -14.14
C ALA A 176 12.55 -2.86 -13.85
N ARG A 177 12.22 -3.02 -12.58
CA ARG A 177 10.88 -3.34 -12.12
C ARG A 177 10.01 -2.10 -11.93
N PHE A 178 8.73 -2.27 -12.26
CA PHE A 178 7.64 -1.36 -11.89
C PHE A 178 6.56 -2.13 -11.12
N TRP A 179 6.29 -1.68 -9.91
CA TRP A 179 5.32 -2.31 -9.03
C TRP A 179 4.02 -1.53 -9.03
N ILE A 180 2.95 -2.23 -9.34
CA ILE A 180 1.58 -1.70 -9.36
C ILE A 180 0.63 -2.76 -8.81
N SER A 181 -0.40 -2.32 -8.07
CA SER A 181 -1.54 -3.14 -7.67
C SER A 181 -2.81 -2.51 -8.21
N VAL A 182 -3.67 -3.31 -8.85
CA VAL A 182 -4.95 -2.83 -9.40
C VAL A 182 -6.07 -3.66 -8.79
N ARG A 183 -7.00 -2.98 -8.11
CA ARG A 183 -8.17 -3.57 -7.47
C ARG A 183 -9.39 -3.51 -8.40
N PRO A 184 -10.42 -4.36 -8.17
CA PRO A 184 -11.71 -4.20 -8.84
C PRO A 184 -12.28 -2.80 -8.60
N ALA A 185 -13.05 -2.29 -9.56
CA ALA A 185 -13.95 -1.16 -9.32
C ALA A 185 -14.99 -1.56 -8.26
N ALA A 186 -15.36 -0.61 -7.39
CA ALA A 186 -16.37 -0.83 -6.35
C ALA A 186 -17.78 -0.97 -6.95
#